data_13aded8d8a86a22c3af77bf9e6579e66
#
_entry.id   13aded8d8a86a22c3af77bf9e6579e66
#
_cell.length_a   1.000
_cell.length_b   1.000
_cell.length_c   1.000
_cell.angle_alpha   90.00
_cell.angle_beta   90.00
_cell.angle_gamma   90.00
#
_symmetry.space_group_name_H-M   'P 1'
#
loop_
_entity.id
_entity.type
_entity.pdbx_description
1 polymer ?
#
loop_
_entity_poly.entity_id
_entity_poly.type
_entity_poly.pdbx_seq_one_letter_code
_entity_poly.pdbx_strand_id
1 'polypeptide(L)'
;MRGGRDVVAPGGRLAPVWDLRRDGFTLIEGLVERRELPAVRAEVERVLAGPLPPGCERPHNTLAPLAWDAPIVERLLASRERRRVLAGALAAQDLRWISGYVSVKDPRSEALEWHQDWWCWDHPVSFSEEPAQVAVLVYLSDTSSRTAALRVKPGTHRGGATDRTVTLAVRAGDAVACDYRLLHGTHPNESDARRDCLILNFAPAWSALPDDIRAHLIRHPALPAHGDDELLPDYEGEPRDLVLNRLAPAT
;
A
#
# COMPACT_ATOMS: atom_id res chain seq x y z
N MET A 1 15.92 14.07 -25.09
CA MET A 1 16.70 13.12 -24.28
C MET A 1 15.78 12.00 -23.87
N ARG A 2 16.11 10.74 -24.14
CA ARG A 2 15.24 9.59 -23.80
C ARG A 2 15.45 9.31 -22.32
N GLY A 3 14.46 9.61 -21.47
CA GLY A 3 14.47 9.24 -20.07
C GLY A 3 14.54 7.72 -19.92
N GLY A 4 15.62 7.22 -19.32
CA GLY A 4 15.81 5.81 -19.06
C GLY A 4 14.71 5.30 -18.11
N ARG A 5 13.97 4.29 -18.56
CA ARG A 5 13.03 3.54 -17.72
C ARG A 5 13.81 2.42 -17.05
N ASP A 6 14.11 2.57 -15.77
CA ASP A 6 14.70 1.48 -15.00
C ASP A 6 13.59 0.47 -14.69
N VAL A 7 13.71 -0.74 -15.20
CA VAL A 7 12.84 -1.86 -14.86
C VAL A 7 13.54 -2.67 -13.78
N VAL A 8 12.96 -2.74 -12.60
CA VAL A 8 13.44 -3.63 -11.53
C VAL A 8 12.78 -4.99 -11.74
N ALA A 9 13.56 -5.95 -12.22
CA ALA A 9 13.13 -7.34 -12.32
C ALA A 9 13.43 -8.10 -11.02
N PRO A 10 12.58 -9.02 -10.57
CA PRO A 10 12.83 -9.82 -9.39
C PRO A 10 14.08 -10.70 -9.56
N GLY A 11 14.96 -10.69 -8.57
CA GLY A 11 16.08 -11.66 -8.46
C GLY A 11 17.38 -11.34 -9.21
N GLY A 12 17.57 -10.13 -9.73
CA GLY A 12 18.86 -9.70 -10.29
C GLY A 12 19.85 -9.32 -9.18
N ARG A 13 21.06 -9.90 -9.18
CA ARG A 13 22.12 -9.72 -8.17
C ARG A 13 22.66 -8.30 -7.98
N LEU A 14 22.12 -7.29 -8.66
CA LEU A 14 22.51 -5.88 -8.61
C LEU A 14 21.31 -4.94 -8.70
N ALA A 15 20.11 -5.37 -8.28
CA ALA A 15 19.00 -4.43 -8.14
C ALA A 15 19.37 -3.37 -7.09
N PRO A 16 19.17 -2.08 -7.36
CA PRO A 16 19.43 -1.05 -6.38
C PRO A 16 18.62 -1.34 -5.12
N VAL A 17 19.27 -1.28 -3.96
CA VAL A 17 18.57 -1.38 -2.68
C VAL A 17 17.76 -0.11 -2.51
N TRP A 18 16.45 -0.22 -2.66
CA TRP A 18 15.52 0.89 -2.44
C TRP A 18 15.29 1.08 -0.94
N ASP A 19 15.22 2.33 -0.53
CA ASP A 19 15.07 2.71 0.86
C ASP A 19 13.87 3.65 1.02
N LEU A 20 12.96 3.33 1.94
CA LEU A 20 11.72 4.06 2.12
C LEU A 20 11.95 5.55 2.44
N ARG A 21 12.94 5.87 3.27
CA ARG A 21 13.25 7.25 3.65
C ARG A 21 13.92 8.04 2.51
N ARG A 22 14.83 7.40 1.78
CA ARG A 22 15.58 8.03 0.70
C ARG A 22 14.78 8.15 -0.58
N ASP A 23 14.12 7.06 -0.98
CA ASP A 23 13.50 6.92 -2.30
C ASP A 23 11.98 7.07 -2.25
N GLY A 24 11.36 6.98 -1.05
CA GLY A 24 9.91 7.00 -0.83
C GLY A 24 9.25 5.64 -0.97
N PHE A 25 10.02 4.57 -1.26
CA PHE A 25 9.51 3.20 -1.34
C PHE A 25 10.61 2.18 -1.06
N THR A 26 10.20 0.96 -0.74
CA THR A 26 11.08 -0.21 -0.63
C THR A 26 10.37 -1.49 -1.07
N LEU A 27 11.13 -2.52 -1.43
CA LEU A 27 10.63 -3.84 -1.80
C LEU A 27 10.73 -4.79 -0.62
N ILE A 28 9.72 -5.62 -0.46
CA ILE A 28 9.65 -6.67 0.57
C ILE A 28 9.39 -7.98 -0.17
N GLU A 29 10.45 -8.74 -0.42
CA GLU A 29 10.33 -10.01 -1.14
C GLU A 29 9.69 -11.08 -0.27
N GLY A 30 8.76 -11.83 -0.83
CA GLY A 30 8.13 -12.99 -0.19
C GLY A 30 7.37 -12.68 1.11
N LEU A 31 6.80 -11.47 1.25
CA LEU A 31 5.99 -11.11 2.42
C LEU A 31 4.84 -12.11 2.64
N VAL A 32 4.27 -12.64 1.56
CA VAL A 32 3.33 -13.76 1.56
C VAL A 32 3.97 -14.94 0.86
N GLU A 33 4.10 -16.06 1.57
CA GLU A 33 4.68 -17.26 0.99
C GLU A 33 3.80 -17.83 -0.13
N ARG A 34 4.43 -18.43 -1.15
CA ARG A 34 3.70 -19.01 -2.29
C ARG A 34 2.61 -20.02 -1.89
N ARG A 35 2.85 -20.78 -0.82
CA ARG A 35 1.87 -21.75 -0.27
C ARG A 35 0.63 -21.09 0.33
N GLU A 36 0.72 -19.82 0.75
CA GLU A 36 -0.39 -19.07 1.34
C GLU A 36 -1.26 -18.38 0.26
N LEU A 37 -0.71 -18.10 -0.92
CA LEU A 37 -1.39 -17.36 -1.97
C LEU A 37 -2.78 -17.90 -2.35
N PRO A 38 -3.00 -19.23 -2.47
CA PRO A 38 -4.34 -19.74 -2.76
C PRO A 38 -5.38 -19.35 -1.70
N ALA A 39 -5.00 -19.43 -0.42
CA ALA A 39 -5.89 -19.05 0.68
C ALA A 39 -6.14 -17.54 0.70
N VAL A 40 -5.10 -16.72 0.46
CA VAL A 40 -5.23 -15.26 0.38
C VAL A 40 -6.14 -14.85 -0.78
N ARG A 41 -5.99 -15.46 -1.95
CA ARG A 41 -6.86 -15.20 -3.11
C ARG A 41 -8.31 -15.59 -2.85
N ALA A 42 -8.55 -16.72 -2.17
CA ALA A 42 -9.90 -17.12 -1.80
C ALA A 42 -10.57 -16.12 -0.85
N GLU A 43 -9.81 -15.49 0.05
CA GLU A 43 -10.32 -14.40 0.89
C GLU A 43 -10.65 -13.16 0.06
N VAL A 44 -9.79 -12.79 -0.91
CA VAL A 44 -10.04 -11.68 -1.82
C VAL A 44 -11.34 -11.90 -2.60
N GLU A 45 -11.56 -13.10 -3.15
CA GLU A 45 -12.82 -13.41 -3.84
C GLU A 45 -14.04 -13.27 -2.93
N ARG A 46 -13.92 -13.63 -1.65
CA ARG A 46 -15.02 -13.46 -0.68
C ARG A 46 -15.31 -11.97 -0.40
N VAL A 47 -14.28 -11.15 -0.28
CA VAL A 47 -14.44 -9.70 -0.10
C VAL A 47 -15.14 -9.09 -1.31
N LEU A 48 -14.70 -9.44 -2.51
CA LEU A 48 -15.24 -8.89 -3.77
C LEU A 48 -16.65 -9.42 -4.11
N ALA A 49 -17.03 -10.60 -3.61
CA ALA A 49 -18.39 -11.15 -3.76
C ALA A 49 -19.39 -10.51 -2.81
N GLY A 50 -18.95 -9.80 -1.79
CA GLY A 50 -19.80 -9.06 -0.86
C GLY A 50 -20.32 -7.75 -1.44
N PRO A 51 -21.26 -7.10 -0.75
CA PRO A 51 -21.71 -5.76 -1.13
C PRO A 51 -20.55 -4.77 -0.93
N LEU A 52 -20.17 -4.07 -2.00
CA LEU A 52 -19.18 -3.01 -1.93
C LEU A 52 -19.84 -1.68 -1.58
N PRO A 53 -19.26 -0.89 -0.66
CA PRO A 53 -19.71 0.47 -0.41
C PRO A 53 -19.71 1.34 -1.68
N PRO A 54 -20.56 2.38 -1.76
CA PRO A 54 -20.48 3.35 -2.85
C PRO A 54 -19.06 3.93 -3.00
N GLY A 55 -18.65 4.20 -4.23
CA GLY A 55 -17.33 4.79 -4.53
C GLY A 55 -16.15 3.80 -4.54
N CYS A 56 -16.37 2.52 -4.23
CA CYS A 56 -15.33 1.49 -4.33
C CYS A 56 -14.94 1.22 -5.78
N GLU A 57 -15.89 1.23 -6.70
CA GLU A 57 -15.65 1.10 -8.13
C GLU A 57 -15.24 2.46 -8.72
N ARG A 58 -14.06 2.52 -9.29
CA ARG A 58 -13.47 3.73 -9.87
C ARG A 58 -13.13 3.46 -11.35
N PRO A 59 -12.97 4.51 -12.18
CA PRO A 59 -12.79 4.34 -13.62
C PRO A 59 -11.67 3.39 -14.04
N HIS A 60 -10.64 3.21 -13.21
CA HIS A 60 -9.45 2.40 -13.59
C HIS A 60 -9.07 1.35 -12.56
N ASN A 61 -9.77 1.29 -11.44
CA ASN A 61 -9.55 0.28 -10.40
C ASN A 61 -10.71 0.20 -9.42
N THR A 62 -10.87 -0.96 -8.79
CA THR A 62 -11.77 -1.13 -7.64
C THR A 62 -10.95 -1.16 -6.37
N LEU A 63 -11.41 -0.45 -5.33
CA LEU A 63 -10.84 -0.46 -3.98
C LEU A 63 -11.89 -0.95 -2.99
N ALA A 64 -11.92 -2.25 -2.71
CA ALA A 64 -12.83 -2.84 -1.73
C ALA A 64 -12.21 -2.76 -0.32
N PRO A 65 -12.86 -2.11 0.66
CA PRO A 65 -12.30 -1.97 1.99
C PRO A 65 -12.20 -3.31 2.71
N LEU A 66 -11.15 -3.48 3.50
CA LEU A 66 -10.98 -4.62 4.40
C LEU A 66 -11.40 -4.21 5.80
N ALA A 67 -12.35 -4.91 6.37
CA ALA A 67 -12.68 -4.78 7.77
C ALA A 67 -11.46 -5.17 8.64
N TRP A 68 -11.35 -4.57 9.81
CA TRP A 68 -10.23 -4.82 10.74
C TRP A 68 -10.17 -6.30 11.19
N ASP A 69 -11.31 -6.96 11.27
CA ASP A 69 -11.48 -8.36 11.65
C ASP A 69 -11.55 -9.31 10.44
N ALA A 70 -11.32 -8.79 9.23
CA ALA A 70 -11.30 -9.62 8.03
C ALA A 70 -10.26 -10.76 8.19
N PRO A 71 -10.65 -12.02 7.91
CA PRO A 71 -9.73 -13.17 8.07
C PRO A 71 -8.40 -13.00 7.35
N ILE A 72 -8.39 -12.30 6.23
CA ILE A 72 -7.17 -12.01 5.46
C ILE A 72 -6.22 -11.08 6.23
N VAL A 73 -6.75 -10.07 6.93
CA VAL A 73 -5.94 -9.15 7.75
C VAL A 73 -5.35 -9.90 8.93
N GLU A 74 -6.17 -10.69 9.62
CA GLU A 74 -5.70 -11.53 10.72
C GLU A 74 -4.62 -12.51 10.27
N ARG A 75 -4.85 -13.22 9.18
CA ARG A 75 -3.88 -14.16 8.58
C ARG A 75 -2.53 -13.49 8.29
N LEU A 76 -2.56 -12.30 7.69
CA LEU A 76 -1.34 -11.57 7.32
C LEU A 76 -0.62 -11.01 8.54
N LEU A 77 -1.34 -10.50 9.53
CA LEU A 77 -0.75 -9.80 10.67
C LEU A 77 -0.56 -10.67 11.91
N ALA A 78 -1.09 -11.89 11.97
CA ALA A 78 -0.88 -12.82 13.07
C ALA A 78 0.58 -13.33 13.16
N SER A 79 1.28 -13.47 12.04
CA SER A 79 2.66 -13.95 12.00
C SER A 79 3.63 -12.95 12.66
N ARG A 80 4.28 -13.38 13.75
CA ARG A 80 5.32 -12.58 14.43
C ARG A 80 6.49 -12.25 13.50
N GLU A 81 6.89 -13.22 12.67
CA GLU A 81 7.98 -13.02 11.70
C GLU A 81 7.59 -11.96 10.66
N ARG A 82 6.40 -12.06 10.08
CA ARG A 82 5.91 -11.08 9.10
C ARG A 82 5.83 -9.68 9.71
N ARG A 83 5.36 -9.55 10.96
CA ARG A 83 5.37 -8.26 11.67
C ARG A 83 6.77 -7.69 11.84
N ARG A 84 7.78 -8.53 12.13
CA ARG A 84 9.19 -8.09 12.21
C ARG A 84 9.71 -7.62 10.86
N VAL A 85 9.40 -8.36 9.78
CA VAL A 85 9.78 -7.97 8.42
C VAL A 85 9.16 -6.62 8.07
N LEU A 86 7.87 -6.43 8.33
CA LEU A 86 7.18 -5.16 8.13
C LEU A 86 7.81 -4.04 8.95
N ALA A 87 8.00 -4.23 10.25
CA ALA A 87 8.61 -3.24 11.12
C ALA A 87 10.01 -2.85 10.66
N GLY A 88 10.82 -3.81 10.23
CA GLY A 88 12.16 -3.56 9.68
C GLY A 88 12.12 -2.79 8.38
N ALA A 89 11.29 -3.21 7.43
CA ALA A 89 11.18 -2.57 6.11
C ALA A 89 10.63 -1.13 6.20
N LEU A 90 9.77 -0.86 7.17
CA LEU A 90 9.18 0.45 7.43
C LEU A 90 10.02 1.30 8.40
N ALA A 91 11.15 0.79 8.89
CA ALA A 91 11.94 1.40 9.96
C ALA A 91 11.06 1.86 11.15
N ALA A 92 10.07 1.04 11.48
CA ALA A 92 9.00 1.40 12.40
C ALA A 92 9.47 1.37 13.86
N GLN A 93 9.08 2.38 14.62
CA GLN A 93 9.30 2.49 16.05
C GLN A 93 8.06 2.03 16.85
N ASP A 94 6.89 2.37 16.32
CA ASP A 94 5.58 2.06 16.91
C ASP A 94 4.58 1.86 15.76
N LEU A 95 4.66 0.68 15.13
CA LEU A 95 3.87 0.35 13.94
C LEU A 95 2.39 0.18 14.28
N ARG A 96 1.54 0.93 13.59
CA ARG A 96 0.08 0.84 13.71
C ARG A 96 -0.55 0.57 12.34
N TRP A 97 -1.43 -0.43 12.29
CA TRP A 97 -2.29 -0.63 11.14
C TRP A 97 -3.42 0.40 11.15
N ILE A 98 -3.68 1.03 10.03
CA ILE A 98 -4.69 2.08 9.90
C ILE A 98 -5.92 1.56 9.15
N SER A 99 -5.70 0.98 7.98
CA SER A 99 -6.75 0.51 7.08
C SER A 99 -6.23 -0.50 6.08
N GLY A 100 -7.12 -1.12 5.32
CA GLY A 100 -6.74 -2.03 4.25
C GLY A 100 -7.77 -2.07 3.13
N TYR A 101 -7.31 -2.46 1.95
CA TYR A 101 -8.14 -2.59 0.75
C TYR A 101 -7.72 -3.80 -0.07
N VAL A 102 -8.67 -4.38 -0.79
CA VAL A 102 -8.42 -5.14 -2.00
C VAL A 102 -8.44 -4.16 -3.17
N SER A 103 -7.31 -4.02 -3.86
CA SER A 103 -7.20 -3.22 -5.08
C SER A 103 -7.23 -4.11 -6.30
N VAL A 104 -8.17 -3.87 -7.18
CA VAL A 104 -8.38 -4.66 -8.40
C VAL A 104 -8.12 -3.79 -9.62
N LYS A 105 -7.31 -4.31 -10.54
CA LYS A 105 -7.17 -3.79 -11.90
C LYS A 105 -7.75 -4.83 -12.85
N ASP A 106 -8.89 -4.47 -13.46
CA ASP A 106 -9.59 -5.36 -14.39
C ASP A 106 -8.76 -5.66 -15.63
N PRO A 107 -9.08 -6.76 -16.33
CA PRO A 107 -8.52 -7.03 -17.65
C PRO A 107 -8.75 -5.85 -18.59
N ARG A 108 -7.75 -5.53 -19.41
CA ARG A 108 -7.84 -4.47 -20.43
C ARG A 108 -8.16 -3.07 -19.87
N SER A 109 -7.82 -2.82 -18.59
CA SER A 109 -8.02 -1.52 -17.96
C SER A 109 -6.85 -0.56 -18.21
N GLU A 110 -7.16 0.74 -18.24
CA GLU A 110 -6.18 1.80 -18.47
C GLU A 110 -5.21 1.98 -17.29
N ALA A 111 -4.15 2.72 -17.53
CA ALA A 111 -3.21 3.14 -16.50
C ALA A 111 -3.91 3.95 -15.41
N LEU A 112 -3.43 3.81 -14.18
CA LEU A 112 -3.75 4.79 -13.14
C LEU A 112 -2.77 5.96 -13.26
N GLU A 113 -3.30 7.17 -13.41
CA GLU A 113 -2.50 8.37 -13.60
C GLU A 113 -1.59 8.66 -12.39
N TRP A 114 -0.62 9.55 -12.59
CA TRP A 114 0.29 9.99 -11.55
C TRP A 114 -0.45 10.75 -10.46
N HIS A 115 -0.34 10.32 -9.20
CA HIS A 115 -0.96 10.94 -8.03
C HIS A 115 -0.12 10.69 -6.77
N GLN A 116 -0.49 11.36 -5.72
CA GLN A 116 -0.01 11.19 -4.36
C GLN A 116 -1.23 10.94 -3.48
N ASP A 117 -1.13 9.98 -2.57
CA ASP A 117 -2.24 9.64 -1.66
C ASP A 117 -2.29 10.55 -0.43
N TRP A 118 -1.23 11.34 -0.19
CA TRP A 118 -1.15 12.21 0.97
C TRP A 118 -2.12 13.39 0.85
N TRP A 119 -2.92 13.58 1.87
CA TRP A 119 -4.07 14.49 1.92
C TRP A 119 -3.83 15.81 2.66
N CYS A 120 -2.77 15.90 3.51
CA CYS A 120 -2.59 17.02 4.46
C CYS A 120 -1.30 17.81 4.18
N TRP A 121 -1.17 18.33 2.94
CA TRP A 121 0.04 19.05 2.51
C TRP A 121 0.30 20.36 3.26
N ASP A 122 -0.74 20.99 3.85
CA ASP A 122 -0.63 22.22 4.62
C ASP A 122 -0.09 21.99 6.04
N HIS A 123 -0.02 20.74 6.49
CA HIS A 123 0.44 20.41 7.83
C HIS A 123 1.96 20.18 7.86
N PRO A 124 2.70 20.67 8.91
CA PRO A 124 4.16 20.50 9.02
C PRO A 124 4.64 19.04 8.93
N VAL A 125 3.84 18.08 9.38
CA VAL A 125 4.15 16.65 9.29
C VAL A 125 4.41 16.18 7.84
N SER A 126 3.86 16.86 6.85
CA SER A 126 4.06 16.58 5.42
C SER A 126 5.53 16.74 4.99
N PHE A 127 6.30 17.47 5.74
CA PHE A 127 7.72 17.76 5.47
C PHE A 127 8.66 17.02 6.42
N SER A 128 8.14 16.14 7.28
CA SER A 128 8.95 15.30 8.16
C SER A 128 9.80 14.30 7.38
N GLU A 129 10.97 13.92 7.93
CA GLU A 129 11.80 12.87 7.35
C GLU A 129 11.11 11.50 7.42
N GLU A 130 10.41 11.25 8.53
CA GLU A 130 9.66 10.01 8.73
C GLU A 130 8.31 10.07 8.01
N PRO A 131 7.90 9.00 7.35
CA PRO A 131 6.57 8.93 6.76
C PRO A 131 5.50 8.88 7.87
N ALA A 132 4.50 9.74 7.76
CA ALA A 132 3.34 9.68 8.65
C ALA A 132 2.45 8.45 8.34
N GLN A 133 2.39 8.09 7.07
CA GLN A 133 1.58 6.98 6.58
C GLN A 133 2.30 6.28 5.42
N VAL A 134 2.24 4.95 5.42
CA VAL A 134 2.83 4.08 4.39
C VAL A 134 1.81 3.06 3.91
N ALA A 135 1.67 2.92 2.60
CA ALA A 135 0.94 1.82 1.98
C ALA A 135 1.88 0.66 1.70
N VAL A 136 1.50 -0.55 2.15
CA VAL A 136 2.17 -1.81 1.80
C VAL A 136 1.28 -2.55 0.80
N LEU A 137 1.71 -2.55 -0.46
CA LEU A 137 1.01 -3.16 -1.59
C LEU A 137 1.48 -4.60 -1.76
N VAL A 138 0.69 -5.57 -1.34
CA VAL A 138 1.00 -7.01 -1.45
C VAL A 138 0.41 -7.55 -2.74
N TYR A 139 1.24 -7.95 -3.68
CA TYR A 139 0.80 -8.42 -4.98
C TYR A 139 0.45 -9.91 -4.98
N LEU A 140 -0.71 -10.24 -5.52
CA LEU A 140 -1.19 -11.63 -5.57
C LEU A 140 -0.91 -12.32 -6.91
N SER A 141 -0.36 -11.58 -7.88
CA SER A 141 0.11 -12.09 -9.18
C SER A 141 1.40 -11.40 -9.57
N ASP A 142 2.15 -12.01 -10.47
CA ASP A 142 3.33 -11.38 -11.05
C ASP A 142 2.91 -10.14 -11.85
N THR A 143 3.69 -9.06 -11.74
CA THR A 143 3.39 -7.81 -12.45
C THR A 143 4.50 -7.42 -13.44
N SER A 144 4.11 -6.68 -14.45
CA SER A 144 4.97 -6.11 -15.47
C SER A 144 4.38 -4.80 -16.00
N SER A 145 5.07 -4.12 -16.88
CA SER A 145 4.52 -2.93 -17.56
C SER A 145 3.25 -3.20 -18.37
N ARG A 146 2.90 -4.47 -18.62
CA ARG A 146 1.69 -4.89 -19.32
C ARG A 146 0.61 -5.47 -18.42
N THR A 147 0.93 -5.69 -17.14
CA THR A 147 0.02 -6.29 -16.13
C THR A 147 -0.08 -5.41 -14.90
N ALA A 148 -0.28 -4.12 -15.12
CA ALA A 148 -0.52 -3.10 -14.10
C ALA A 148 0.55 -3.04 -12.99
N ALA A 149 1.83 -3.16 -13.33
CA ALA A 149 2.91 -2.89 -12.38
C ALA A 149 2.84 -1.45 -11.86
N LEU A 150 3.22 -1.27 -10.61
CA LEU A 150 3.39 0.06 -10.02
C LEU A 150 4.52 0.81 -10.73
N ARG A 151 4.31 2.09 -10.97
CA ARG A 151 5.34 3.03 -11.42
C ARG A 151 5.48 4.14 -10.39
N VAL A 152 6.72 4.51 -10.07
CA VAL A 152 7.01 5.49 -9.02
C VAL A 152 8.02 6.53 -9.52
N LYS A 153 8.01 7.70 -8.90
CA LYS A 153 9.03 8.74 -9.08
C LYS A 153 9.85 8.87 -7.79
N PRO A 154 11.03 8.24 -7.69
CA PRO A 154 11.84 8.22 -6.48
C PRO A 154 12.16 9.62 -5.96
N GLY A 155 12.08 9.82 -4.64
CA GLY A 155 12.44 11.07 -3.97
C GLY A 155 11.35 12.16 -3.97
N THR A 156 10.24 11.97 -4.70
CA THR A 156 9.16 12.99 -4.78
C THR A 156 8.38 13.16 -3.48
N HIS A 157 8.41 12.19 -2.57
CA HIS A 157 7.80 12.27 -1.24
C HIS A 157 8.36 13.40 -0.37
N ARG A 158 9.51 13.95 -0.72
CA ARG A 158 10.15 15.10 -0.04
C ARG A 158 9.99 16.41 -0.80
N GLY A 159 9.02 16.51 -1.69
CA GLY A 159 8.80 17.71 -2.51
C GLY A 159 9.79 17.88 -3.67
N GLY A 160 10.63 16.89 -3.91
CA GLY A 160 11.56 16.90 -5.05
C GLY A 160 10.82 16.68 -6.38
N ALA A 161 11.29 17.33 -7.44
CA ALA A 161 10.86 17.04 -8.81
C ALA A 161 11.88 16.13 -9.48
N THR A 162 11.41 15.11 -10.20
CA THR A 162 12.27 14.22 -10.98
C THR A 162 11.55 13.71 -12.23
N ASP A 163 12.29 13.60 -13.33
CA ASP A 163 11.82 12.93 -14.55
C ASP A 163 12.08 11.41 -14.52
N ARG A 164 12.84 10.94 -13.53
CA ARG A 164 13.11 9.52 -13.35
C ARG A 164 11.84 8.77 -12.99
N THR A 165 11.54 7.72 -13.74
CA THR A 165 10.44 6.81 -13.48
C THR A 165 10.99 5.41 -13.30
N VAL A 166 10.54 4.71 -12.26
CA VAL A 166 10.88 3.31 -11.99
C VAL A 166 9.60 2.48 -12.11
N THR A 167 9.67 1.40 -12.89
CA THR A 167 8.61 0.39 -12.98
C THR A 167 8.95 -0.75 -12.03
N LEU A 168 8.06 -1.06 -11.10
CA LEU A 168 8.23 -2.10 -10.09
C LEU A 168 7.53 -3.38 -10.56
N ALA A 169 8.25 -4.22 -11.29
CA ALA A 169 7.80 -5.57 -11.62
C ALA A 169 8.10 -6.48 -10.43
N VAL A 170 7.07 -7.03 -9.81
CA VAL A 170 7.16 -7.87 -8.61
C VAL A 170 6.54 -9.24 -8.85
N ARG A 171 6.92 -10.23 -8.05
CA ARG A 171 6.35 -11.57 -8.07
C ARG A 171 5.16 -11.66 -7.13
N ALA A 172 4.29 -12.62 -7.38
CA ALA A 172 3.22 -12.96 -6.45
C ALA A 172 3.78 -13.31 -5.06
N GLY A 173 3.27 -12.64 -4.04
CA GLY A 173 3.74 -12.73 -2.66
C GLY A 173 4.71 -11.64 -2.23
N ASP A 174 5.32 -10.92 -3.19
CA ASP A 174 6.14 -9.75 -2.87
C ASP A 174 5.24 -8.55 -2.52
N ALA A 175 5.82 -7.59 -1.81
CA ALA A 175 5.17 -6.34 -1.51
C ALA A 175 6.06 -5.13 -1.84
N VAL A 176 5.40 -4.00 -2.06
CA VAL A 176 6.02 -2.68 -2.18
C VAL A 176 5.49 -1.82 -1.04
N ALA A 177 6.37 -1.27 -0.21
CA ALA A 177 6.00 -0.25 0.75
C ALA A 177 6.24 1.13 0.13
N CYS A 178 5.23 1.99 0.14
CA CYS A 178 5.27 3.35 -0.42
C CYS A 178 4.86 4.38 0.61
N ASP A 179 5.64 5.45 0.75
CA ASP A 179 5.23 6.66 1.45
C ASP A 179 4.01 7.27 0.73
N TYR A 180 2.98 7.67 1.45
CA TYR A 180 1.77 8.30 0.89
C TYR A 180 2.05 9.58 0.09
N ARG A 181 3.18 10.22 0.36
CA ARG A 181 3.64 11.43 -0.35
C ARG A 181 4.37 11.12 -1.65
N LEU A 182 4.65 9.84 -1.96
CA LEU A 182 5.37 9.45 -3.17
C LEU A 182 4.48 9.61 -4.39
N LEU A 183 4.97 10.29 -5.42
CA LEU A 183 4.30 10.37 -6.72
C LEU A 183 4.37 9.02 -7.42
N HIS A 184 3.21 8.41 -7.63
CA HIS A 184 3.09 7.07 -8.17
C HIS A 184 1.87 6.92 -9.09
N GLY A 185 1.78 5.78 -9.74
CA GLY A 185 0.66 5.37 -10.58
C GLY A 185 0.84 3.92 -11.01
N THR A 186 0.00 3.41 -11.89
CA THR A 186 0.18 2.06 -12.44
C THR A 186 0.29 2.09 -13.95
N HIS A 187 0.93 1.09 -14.51
CA HIS A 187 0.80 0.78 -15.93
C HIS A 187 -0.63 0.27 -16.23
N PRO A 188 -1.06 0.26 -17.50
CA PRO A 188 -2.30 -0.38 -17.88
C PRO A 188 -2.23 -1.90 -17.61
N ASN A 189 -3.39 -2.51 -17.46
CA ASN A 189 -3.52 -3.96 -17.52
C ASN A 189 -3.90 -4.38 -18.95
N GLU A 190 -2.93 -4.72 -19.76
CA GLU A 190 -3.13 -5.15 -21.14
C GLU A 190 -3.42 -6.67 -21.26
N SER A 191 -3.48 -7.38 -20.12
CA SER A 191 -3.74 -8.82 -20.08
C SER A 191 -5.23 -9.13 -20.02
N ASP A 192 -5.57 -10.41 -20.24
CA ASP A 192 -6.93 -10.93 -20.09
C ASP A 192 -7.23 -11.38 -18.64
N ALA A 193 -6.28 -11.23 -17.73
CA ALA A 193 -6.42 -11.59 -16.34
C ALA A 193 -6.53 -10.33 -15.45
N ARG A 194 -7.34 -10.42 -14.41
CA ARG A 194 -7.41 -9.43 -13.33
C ARG A 194 -6.11 -9.42 -12.53
N ARG A 195 -5.65 -8.24 -12.13
CA ARG A 195 -4.53 -8.07 -11.21
C ARG A 195 -5.03 -7.61 -9.85
N ASP A 196 -4.90 -8.45 -8.85
CA ASP A 196 -5.27 -8.19 -7.47
C ASP A 196 -4.06 -7.82 -6.63
N CYS A 197 -4.26 -6.86 -5.74
CA CYS A 197 -3.28 -6.39 -4.79
C CYS A 197 -3.98 -6.07 -3.46
N LEU A 198 -3.36 -6.45 -2.34
CA LEU A 198 -3.80 -5.98 -1.04
C LEU A 198 -3.04 -4.72 -0.70
N ILE A 199 -3.74 -3.67 -0.31
CA ILE A 199 -3.15 -2.46 0.22
C ILE A 199 -3.37 -2.47 1.73
N LEU A 200 -2.27 -2.49 2.49
CA LEU A 200 -2.30 -2.41 3.95
C LEU A 200 -1.63 -1.11 4.37
N ASN A 201 -2.37 -0.26 5.06
CA ASN A 201 -1.91 1.07 5.43
C ASN A 201 -1.43 1.10 6.88
N PHE A 202 -0.27 1.68 7.10
CA PHE A 202 0.38 1.74 8.40
C PHE A 202 0.87 3.14 8.73
N ALA A 203 0.89 3.47 10.02
CA ALA A 203 1.70 4.54 10.59
C ALA A 203 2.95 3.90 11.24
N PRO A 204 4.16 4.17 10.73
CA PRO A 204 5.40 3.56 11.26
C PRO A 204 5.80 4.07 12.64
N ALA A 205 5.42 5.30 12.99
CA ALA A 205 5.75 5.96 14.25
C ALA A 205 4.51 6.63 14.86
N TRP A 206 3.50 5.83 15.18
CA TRP A 206 2.18 6.30 15.61
C TRP A 206 2.24 7.29 16.76
N SER A 207 2.99 6.95 17.82
CA SER A 207 3.10 7.79 19.02
C SER A 207 3.81 9.13 18.78
N ALA A 208 4.56 9.25 17.68
CA ALA A 208 5.25 10.46 17.28
C ALA A 208 4.40 11.38 16.39
N LEU A 209 3.26 10.90 15.90
CA LEU A 209 2.36 11.71 15.07
C LEU A 209 1.67 12.79 15.94
N PRO A 210 1.42 13.98 15.37
CA PRO A 210 0.58 15.00 15.98
C PRO A 210 -0.83 14.46 16.30
N ASP A 211 -1.45 15.00 17.37
CA ASP A 211 -2.74 14.51 17.86
C ASP A 211 -3.86 14.68 16.83
N ASP A 212 -3.86 15.77 16.10
CA ASP A 212 -4.84 16.04 15.04
C ASP A 212 -4.69 15.10 13.85
N ILE A 213 -3.45 14.74 13.47
CA ILE A 213 -3.18 13.72 12.44
C ILE A 213 -3.66 12.35 12.92
N ARG A 214 -3.36 11.97 14.17
CA ARG A 214 -3.87 10.70 14.72
C ARG A 214 -5.40 10.67 14.75
N ALA A 215 -6.02 11.76 15.21
CA ALA A 215 -7.47 11.88 15.25
C ALA A 215 -8.10 11.78 13.85
N HIS A 216 -7.46 12.36 12.83
CA HIS A 216 -7.92 12.22 11.45
C HIS A 216 -7.78 10.78 10.96
N LEU A 217 -6.62 10.14 11.12
CA LEU A 217 -6.39 8.75 10.71
C LEU A 217 -7.30 7.74 11.44
N ILE A 218 -7.78 8.08 12.64
CA ILE A 218 -8.77 7.30 13.35
C ILE A 218 -10.14 7.42 12.69
N ARG A 219 -10.57 8.62 12.34
CA ARG A 219 -11.89 8.90 11.76
C ARG A 219 -11.97 8.55 10.27
N HIS A 220 -10.91 8.84 9.53
CA HIS A 220 -10.83 8.70 8.08
C HIS A 220 -9.64 7.82 7.69
N PRO A 221 -9.69 6.52 7.98
CA PRO A 221 -8.57 5.61 7.68
C PRO A 221 -8.47 5.29 6.20
N ALA A 222 -9.49 5.65 5.44
CA ALA A 222 -9.59 5.37 4.02
C ALA A 222 -8.75 6.36 3.20
N LEU A 223 -8.32 5.92 2.02
CA LEU A 223 -7.84 6.85 0.99
C LEU A 223 -8.95 7.86 0.70
N PRO A 224 -8.68 9.19 0.77
CA PRO A 224 -9.68 10.18 0.40
C PRO A 224 -10.14 9.90 -1.03
N ALA A 225 -11.41 9.63 -1.19
CA ALA A 225 -12.02 9.51 -2.49
C ALA A 225 -12.25 10.92 -3.02
N HIS A 226 -11.26 11.49 -3.72
CA HIS A 226 -11.42 12.71 -4.53
C HIS A 226 -12.35 13.79 -3.94
N GLY A 227 -12.22 14.10 -2.64
CA GLY A 227 -12.93 15.20 -2.00
C GLY A 227 -14.24 14.85 -1.28
N ASP A 228 -14.68 13.60 -1.33
CA ASP A 228 -15.87 13.17 -0.58
C ASP A 228 -15.45 12.23 0.55
N ASP A 229 -15.16 12.78 1.72
CA ASP A 229 -14.83 12.04 2.96
C ASP A 229 -15.97 11.11 3.44
N GLU A 230 -17.15 11.21 2.84
CA GLU A 230 -18.37 10.51 3.26
C GLU A 230 -18.53 9.10 2.67
N LEU A 231 -17.68 8.67 1.73
CA LEU A 231 -17.95 7.47 0.93
C LEU A 231 -17.34 6.16 1.47
N LEU A 232 -16.52 6.21 2.49
CA LEU A 232 -15.93 5.01 3.07
C LEU A 232 -16.28 4.87 4.55
N PRO A 233 -16.64 3.67 5.01
CA PRO A 233 -17.05 3.48 6.38
C PRO A 233 -15.93 3.86 7.35
N ASP A 234 -16.26 4.68 8.34
CA ASP A 234 -15.39 4.94 9.46
C ASP A 234 -15.10 3.62 10.20
N TYR A 235 -13.83 3.39 10.47
CA TYR A 235 -13.46 2.34 11.42
C TYR A 235 -13.59 2.91 12.82
N GLU A 236 -14.56 2.48 13.58
CA GLU A 236 -14.69 2.86 14.98
C GLU A 236 -13.53 2.30 15.83
N GLY A 237 -13.07 3.06 16.86
CA GLY A 237 -11.78 2.91 17.53
C GLY A 237 -11.43 1.53 18.10
N GLU A 238 -12.33 0.82 18.78
CA GLU A 238 -12.01 -0.45 19.47
C GLU A 238 -11.47 -1.57 18.58
N PRO A 239 -12.03 -1.85 17.40
CA PRO A 239 -11.53 -2.89 16.51
C PRO A 239 -10.08 -2.70 16.08
N ARG A 240 -9.64 -1.46 15.91
CA ARG A 240 -8.26 -1.14 15.56
C ARG A 240 -7.30 -1.47 16.67
N ASP A 241 -7.67 -1.23 17.91
CA ASP A 241 -6.81 -1.49 19.06
C ASP A 241 -6.46 -2.96 19.16
N LEU A 242 -7.34 -3.87 18.79
CA LEU A 242 -7.04 -5.30 18.73
C LEU A 242 -5.97 -5.65 17.69
N VAL A 243 -6.04 -5.06 16.50
CA VAL A 243 -5.03 -5.27 15.45
C VAL A 243 -3.74 -4.54 15.82
N LEU A 244 -3.82 -3.33 16.35
CA LEU A 244 -2.69 -2.54 16.80
C LEU A 244 -1.92 -3.22 17.91
N ASN A 245 -2.60 -3.77 18.91
CA ASN A 245 -1.97 -4.52 19.99
C ASN A 245 -1.22 -5.77 19.50
N ARG A 246 -1.68 -6.40 18.42
CA ARG A 246 -0.97 -7.52 17.76
C ARG A 246 0.28 -7.05 16.98
N LEU A 247 0.33 -5.80 16.57
CA LEU A 247 1.47 -5.20 15.88
C LEU A 247 2.52 -4.62 16.84
N ALA A 248 2.15 -4.39 18.09
CA ALA A 248 3.11 -3.94 19.10
C ALA A 248 4.27 -4.93 19.17
N PRO A 249 5.54 -4.45 19.23
CA PRO A 249 6.66 -5.34 19.49
C PRO A 249 6.38 -6.08 20.79
N ALA A 250 6.57 -7.39 20.79
CA ALA A 250 6.58 -8.14 22.04
C ALA A 250 7.80 -7.61 22.83
N THR A 251 7.54 -6.90 23.91
CA THR A 251 8.50 -6.52 24.93
C THR A 251 9.26 -7.72 25.44
#